data_1995537d78aa7ecb3f937ce84b46b776
#
_entry.id   1995537d78aa7ecb3f937ce84b46b776
#
_cell.length_a   1.000
_cell.length_b   1.000
_cell.length_c   1.000
_cell.angle_alpha   90.00
_cell.angle_beta   90.00
_cell.angle_gamma   90.00
#
_symmetry.space_group_name_H-M   'P 1'
#
loop_
_entity.id
_entity.type
_entity.pdbx_description
1 polymer ?
#
loop_
_entity_poly.entity_id
_entity_poly.type
_entity_poly.pdbx_seq_one_letter_code
_entity_poly.pdbx_strand_id
1 'polypeptide(L)'
;YILPGTDIKMNMTLNDFMPDKSESASLQTEKKIMLASADKNFKVSMKKSESSGNYMVVNSEGYMGAYQFGDARLKDYKNATGKDFTQQEFLEDQKLQDEVFSWHTNDIVTYVNNKGLDKYIGKEINGVLVTLNGLVAVAHLGGKNGMAKFLSTNGKYNPADSNGTTLTNY
;
A
#
# COMPACT_ATOMS: atom_id res chain seq x y z
N TYR A 1 23.94 -31.40 15.87
CA TYR A 1 23.64 -30.20 16.68
C TYR A 1 22.53 -29.45 15.99
N ILE A 2 21.32 -29.54 16.53
CA ILE A 2 20.15 -28.81 16.05
C ILE A 2 20.05 -27.56 16.92
N LEU A 3 20.18 -26.39 16.31
CA LEU A 3 19.90 -25.10 16.97
C LEU A 3 18.37 -24.99 17.18
N PRO A 4 17.90 -24.67 18.39
CA PRO A 4 16.49 -24.48 18.62
C PRO A 4 16.03 -23.24 17.80
N GLY A 5 14.96 -23.43 17.02
CA GLY A 5 14.34 -22.39 16.24
C GLY A 5 13.81 -21.28 17.16
N THR A 6 14.28 -20.08 16.97
CA THR A 6 13.66 -18.88 17.53
C THR A 6 12.43 -18.59 16.71
N ASP A 7 11.27 -19.08 17.15
CA ASP A 7 9.96 -18.58 16.71
C ASP A 7 9.80 -17.14 17.19
N ILE A 8 10.35 -16.21 16.43
CA ILE A 8 10.02 -14.79 16.61
C ILE A 8 8.64 -14.59 15.99
N LYS A 9 7.62 -14.84 16.78
CA LYS A 9 6.27 -14.31 16.47
C LYS A 9 6.36 -12.80 16.61
N MET A 10 6.60 -12.12 15.50
CA MET A 10 6.38 -10.67 15.43
C MET A 10 4.87 -10.41 15.50
N ASN A 11 4.34 -10.33 16.71
CA ASN A 11 3.01 -9.79 16.97
C ASN A 11 3.10 -8.27 16.90
N MET A 12 3.33 -7.73 15.69
CA MET A 12 3.33 -6.27 15.47
C MET A 12 1.88 -5.82 15.27
N THR A 13 1.33 -5.17 16.27
CA THR A 13 0.09 -4.39 16.16
C THR A 13 0.42 -3.01 15.60
N LEU A 14 -0.58 -2.30 15.06
CA LEU A 14 -0.39 -0.93 14.56
C LEU A 14 0.10 0.04 15.67
N ASN A 15 -0.20 -0.25 16.94
CA ASN A 15 0.34 0.47 18.10
C ASN A 15 1.87 0.32 18.23
N ASP A 16 2.46 -0.75 17.69
CA ASP A 16 3.92 -0.93 17.70
C ASP A 16 4.63 0.01 16.72
N PHE A 17 3.88 0.67 15.83
CA PHE A 17 4.35 1.71 14.92
C PHE A 17 4.14 3.15 15.45
N MET A 18 3.36 3.31 16.52
CA MET A 18 3.27 4.61 17.22
C MET A 18 4.44 4.71 18.20
N PRO A 19 5.29 5.74 18.11
CA PRO A 19 6.38 5.90 19.05
C PRO A 19 5.82 6.03 20.47
N ASP A 20 6.17 5.07 21.33
CA ASP A 20 5.94 5.20 22.76
C ASP A 20 6.79 6.39 23.25
N LYS A 21 6.17 7.31 23.99
CA LYS A 21 6.86 8.50 24.56
C LYS A 21 8.01 8.12 25.51
N SER A 22 8.14 6.86 25.89
CA SER A 22 9.19 6.31 26.75
C SER A 22 10.37 5.69 25.98
N GLU A 23 10.29 5.52 24.65
CA GLU A 23 11.40 4.97 23.85
C GLU A 23 12.59 5.94 23.78
N SER A 24 13.81 5.42 23.88
CA SER A 24 15.05 6.22 23.73
C SER A 24 15.14 6.77 22.28
N ALA A 25 15.74 7.95 22.12
CA ALA A 25 15.90 8.61 20.82
C ALA A 25 16.63 7.73 19.78
N SER A 26 17.51 6.83 20.21
CA SER A 26 18.20 5.85 19.35
C SER A 26 17.24 4.82 18.77
N LEU A 27 16.36 4.25 19.58
CA LEU A 27 15.37 3.25 19.17
C LEU A 27 14.36 3.85 18.20
N GLN A 28 13.93 5.09 18.45
CA GLN A 28 13.04 5.84 17.54
C GLN A 28 13.71 6.11 16.19
N THR A 29 15.01 6.40 16.19
CA THR A 29 15.77 6.62 14.95
C THR A 29 15.90 5.33 14.14
N GLU A 30 16.24 4.21 14.78
CA GLU A 30 16.32 2.90 14.11
C GLU A 30 14.97 2.48 13.54
N LYS A 31 13.89 2.61 14.30
CA LYS A 31 12.53 2.30 13.86
C LYS A 31 12.12 3.17 12.66
N LYS A 32 12.47 4.46 12.65
CA LYS A 32 12.22 5.37 11.54
C LYS A 32 13.01 4.98 10.28
N ILE A 33 14.25 4.53 10.43
CA ILE A 33 15.08 4.04 9.31
C ILE A 33 14.50 2.76 8.73
N MET A 34 14.09 1.81 9.58
CA MET A 34 13.46 0.55 9.14
C MET A 34 12.14 0.79 8.38
N LEU A 35 11.29 1.69 8.89
CA LEU A 35 10.03 2.08 8.23
C LEU A 35 10.29 2.75 6.88
N ALA A 36 11.25 3.65 6.79
CA ALA A 36 11.62 4.31 5.55
C ALA A 36 12.20 3.33 4.50
N SER A 37 12.96 2.33 4.95
CA SER A 37 13.50 1.28 4.08
C SER A 37 12.40 0.33 3.57
N ALA A 38 11.46 -0.05 4.43
CA ALA A 38 10.31 -0.87 4.06
C ALA A 38 9.40 -0.13 3.05
N ASP A 39 9.14 1.17 3.27
CA ASP A 39 8.38 2.01 2.35
C ASP A 39 9.07 2.13 0.98
N LYS A 40 10.39 2.32 0.95
CA LYS A 40 11.17 2.36 -0.30
C LYS A 40 11.08 1.06 -1.08
N ASN A 41 11.25 -0.09 -0.42
CA ASN A 41 11.17 -1.40 -1.07
C ASN A 41 9.76 -1.68 -1.60
N PHE A 42 8.73 -1.31 -0.85
CA PHE A 42 7.34 -1.43 -1.27
C PHE A 42 7.05 -0.58 -2.51
N LYS A 43 7.48 0.68 -2.55
CA LYS A 43 7.37 1.56 -3.74
C LYS A 43 8.04 0.96 -4.97
N VAL A 44 9.24 0.40 -4.81
CA VAL A 44 9.96 -0.26 -5.92
C VAL A 44 9.17 -1.46 -6.45
N SER A 45 8.65 -2.30 -5.55
CA SER A 45 7.85 -3.47 -5.91
C SER A 45 6.56 -3.08 -6.63
N MET A 46 5.85 -2.07 -6.15
CA MET A 46 4.62 -1.57 -6.79
C MET A 46 4.89 -1.02 -8.18
N LYS A 47 5.89 -0.17 -8.36
CA LYS A 47 6.27 0.33 -9.69
C LYS A 47 6.63 -0.80 -10.66
N LYS A 48 7.36 -1.80 -10.19
CA LYS A 48 7.75 -2.94 -11.02
C LYS A 48 6.53 -3.77 -11.44
N SER A 49 5.60 -4.01 -10.53
CA SER A 49 4.36 -4.76 -10.80
C SER A 49 3.44 -4.02 -11.77
N GLU A 50 3.23 -2.72 -11.58
CA GLU A 50 2.22 -1.94 -12.32
C GLU A 50 2.70 -1.51 -13.72
N SER A 51 3.96 -1.15 -13.89
CA SER A 51 4.44 -0.54 -15.13
C SER A 51 5.86 -0.96 -15.54
N SER A 52 6.45 -1.95 -14.88
CA SER A 52 7.88 -2.26 -14.99
C SER A 52 8.79 -1.05 -14.66
N GLY A 53 8.27 -0.12 -13.84
CA GLY A 53 8.96 1.10 -13.42
C GLY A 53 8.91 2.26 -14.42
N ASN A 54 8.06 2.19 -15.44
CA ASN A 54 7.94 3.23 -16.44
C ASN A 54 7.01 4.36 -15.98
N TYR A 55 7.57 5.55 -15.77
CA TYR A 55 6.83 6.74 -15.34
C TYR A 55 6.00 7.40 -16.45
N MET A 56 6.33 7.17 -17.72
CA MET A 56 5.71 7.82 -18.87
C MET A 56 4.57 7.00 -19.49
N VAL A 57 4.25 5.82 -18.95
CA VAL A 57 3.27 4.92 -19.55
C VAL A 57 1.84 5.35 -19.24
N VAL A 58 0.98 5.24 -20.24
CA VAL A 58 -0.47 5.26 -20.10
C VAL A 58 -0.98 3.98 -20.73
N ASN A 59 -1.76 3.18 -19.98
CA ASN A 59 -2.30 1.95 -20.52
C ASN A 59 -3.59 2.19 -21.33
N SER A 60 -4.13 1.15 -21.94
CA SER A 60 -5.34 1.23 -22.78
C SER A 60 -6.61 1.64 -22.01
N GLU A 61 -6.62 1.52 -20.70
CA GLU A 61 -7.73 1.91 -19.82
C GLU A 61 -7.57 3.32 -19.25
N GLY A 62 -6.48 4.03 -19.61
CA GLY A 62 -6.20 5.39 -19.17
C GLY A 62 -5.48 5.49 -17.82
N TYR A 63 -5.03 4.37 -17.24
CA TYR A 63 -4.18 4.41 -16.04
C TYR A 63 -2.78 4.87 -16.43
N MET A 64 -2.17 5.73 -15.60
CA MET A 64 -0.96 6.44 -15.97
C MET A 64 0.14 6.39 -14.93
N GLY A 65 1.37 6.49 -15.43
CA GLY A 65 2.59 6.58 -14.67
C GLY A 65 3.08 5.27 -14.07
N ALA A 66 4.14 5.36 -13.27
CA ALA A 66 4.81 4.20 -12.69
C ALA A 66 3.92 3.36 -11.78
N TYR A 67 2.89 3.96 -11.18
CA TYR A 67 1.95 3.32 -10.26
C TYR A 67 0.56 3.10 -10.87
N GLN A 68 0.37 3.40 -12.14
CA GLN A 68 -0.89 3.21 -12.86
C GLN A 68 -2.11 3.82 -12.15
N PHE A 69 -2.04 5.14 -11.87
CA PHE A 69 -3.16 5.87 -11.28
C PHE A 69 -4.21 6.24 -12.32
N GLY A 70 -5.47 6.00 -12.01
CA GLY A 70 -6.60 6.52 -12.80
C GLY A 70 -6.96 7.97 -12.45
N ASP A 71 -7.65 8.65 -13.37
CA ASP A 71 -8.07 10.05 -13.24
C ASP A 71 -8.82 10.35 -11.95
N ALA A 72 -9.72 9.47 -11.54
CA ALA A 72 -10.49 9.65 -10.30
C ALA A 72 -9.59 9.78 -9.09
N ARG A 73 -8.55 8.94 -9.01
CA ARG A 73 -7.61 8.96 -7.88
C ARG A 73 -6.71 10.18 -7.89
N LEU A 74 -6.28 10.63 -9.07
CA LEU A 74 -5.52 11.88 -9.21
C LEU A 74 -6.38 13.09 -8.84
N LYS A 75 -7.67 13.09 -9.18
CA LYS A 75 -8.62 14.12 -8.76
C LYS A 75 -8.78 14.15 -7.24
N ASP A 76 -8.86 12.99 -6.57
CA ASP A 76 -8.91 12.93 -5.11
C ASP A 76 -7.65 13.56 -4.48
N TYR A 77 -6.48 13.27 -5.03
CA TYR A 77 -5.22 13.88 -4.58
C TYR A 77 -5.20 15.39 -4.75
N LYS A 78 -5.60 15.91 -5.93
CA LYS A 78 -5.71 17.35 -6.19
C LYS A 78 -6.65 18.03 -5.19
N ASN A 79 -7.81 17.44 -4.95
CA ASN A 79 -8.79 17.97 -4.00
C ASN A 79 -8.26 17.97 -2.56
N ALA A 80 -7.55 16.92 -2.16
CA ALA A 80 -7.03 16.79 -0.80
C ALA A 80 -5.84 17.70 -0.52
N THR A 81 -5.05 18.04 -1.54
CA THR A 81 -3.77 18.78 -1.37
C THR A 81 -3.83 20.22 -1.88
N GLY A 82 -4.84 20.57 -2.67
CA GLY A 82 -4.93 21.86 -3.36
C GLY A 82 -3.94 22.00 -4.53
N LYS A 83 -3.18 20.96 -4.86
CA LYS A 83 -2.30 20.94 -6.04
C LYS A 83 -3.11 20.77 -7.31
N ASP A 84 -2.62 21.33 -8.41
CA ASP A 84 -3.15 21.07 -9.74
C ASP A 84 -2.01 20.78 -10.72
N PHE A 85 -2.27 19.94 -11.70
CA PHE A 85 -1.35 19.53 -12.75
C PHE A 85 -2.11 18.86 -13.89
N THR A 86 -1.57 18.95 -15.09
CA THR A 86 -2.04 18.25 -16.27
C THR A 86 -1.55 16.80 -16.29
N GLN A 87 -2.13 15.97 -17.14
CA GLN A 87 -1.65 14.60 -17.37
C GLN A 87 -0.18 14.58 -17.82
N GLN A 88 0.23 15.49 -18.70
CA GLN A 88 1.59 15.57 -19.16
C GLN A 88 2.56 15.91 -18.03
N GLU A 89 2.25 16.93 -17.22
CA GLU A 89 3.07 17.28 -16.05
C GLU A 89 3.18 16.12 -15.07
N PHE A 90 2.10 15.37 -14.84
CA PHE A 90 2.15 14.19 -13.99
C PHE A 90 3.10 13.11 -14.54
N LEU A 91 3.03 12.81 -15.84
CA LEU A 91 3.87 11.79 -16.47
C LEU A 91 5.35 12.18 -16.48
N GLU A 92 5.66 13.47 -16.64
CA GLU A 92 7.04 14.00 -16.69
C GLU A 92 7.66 14.19 -15.30
N ASP A 93 6.86 14.28 -14.24
CA ASP A 93 7.35 14.50 -12.87
C ASP A 93 7.33 13.22 -12.01
N GLN A 94 8.47 12.53 -11.98
CA GLN A 94 8.64 11.33 -11.15
C GLN A 94 8.45 11.59 -9.64
N LYS A 95 8.84 12.79 -9.16
CA LYS A 95 8.69 13.14 -7.75
C LYS A 95 7.21 13.33 -7.39
N LEU A 96 6.45 13.96 -8.28
CA LEU A 96 5.01 14.10 -8.12
C LEU A 96 4.32 12.72 -8.08
N GLN A 97 4.69 11.80 -8.96
CA GLN A 97 4.15 10.43 -8.94
C GLN A 97 4.48 9.70 -7.63
N ASP A 98 5.71 9.80 -7.15
CA ASP A 98 6.12 9.20 -5.87
C ASP A 98 5.42 9.88 -4.67
N GLU A 99 5.12 11.17 -4.75
CA GLU A 99 4.35 11.91 -3.74
C GLU A 99 2.87 11.48 -3.72
N VAL A 100 2.24 11.38 -4.89
CA VAL A 100 0.87 10.87 -5.02
C VAL A 100 0.76 9.46 -4.44
N PHE A 101 1.74 8.59 -4.72
CA PHE A 101 1.74 7.24 -4.15
C PHE A 101 1.91 7.25 -2.62
N SER A 102 2.74 8.12 -2.07
CA SER A 102 2.88 8.27 -0.62
C SER A 102 1.58 8.74 0.03
N TRP A 103 0.92 9.74 -0.55
CA TRP A 103 -0.39 10.20 -0.11
C TRP A 103 -1.45 9.09 -0.20
N HIS A 104 -1.47 8.36 -1.30
CA HIS A 104 -2.38 7.23 -1.52
C HIS A 104 -2.21 6.14 -0.45
N THR A 105 -0.96 5.77 -0.15
CA THR A 105 -0.65 4.82 0.91
C THR A 105 -1.15 5.30 2.27
N ASN A 106 -0.87 6.55 2.63
CA ASN A 106 -1.30 7.13 3.90
C ASN A 106 -2.83 7.22 4.02
N ASP A 107 -3.53 7.54 2.95
CA ASP A 107 -4.99 7.55 2.91
C ASP A 107 -5.58 6.16 3.15
N ILE A 108 -4.99 5.11 2.55
CA ILE A 108 -5.41 3.72 2.77
C ILE A 108 -5.13 3.28 4.22
N VAL A 109 -3.94 3.56 4.74
CA VAL A 109 -3.59 3.22 6.14
C VAL A 109 -4.54 3.90 7.12
N THR A 110 -4.85 5.17 6.89
CA THR A 110 -5.84 5.91 7.70
C THR A 110 -7.22 5.25 7.62
N TYR A 111 -7.65 4.83 6.44
CA TYR A 111 -8.92 4.12 6.28
C TYR A 111 -8.91 2.77 7.00
N VAL A 112 -7.83 1.98 6.90
CA VAL A 112 -7.67 0.70 7.62
C VAL A 112 -7.86 0.90 9.12
N ASN A 113 -7.18 1.90 9.70
CA ASN A 113 -7.28 2.22 11.12
C ASN A 113 -8.68 2.68 11.52
N ASN A 114 -9.25 3.63 10.80
CA ASN A 114 -10.56 4.20 11.14
C ASN A 114 -11.70 3.19 11.02
N LYS A 115 -11.53 2.16 10.20
CA LYS A 115 -12.51 1.06 10.04
C LYS A 115 -12.20 -0.17 10.88
N GLY A 116 -11.14 -0.16 11.70
CA GLY A 116 -10.72 -1.31 12.50
C GLY A 116 -10.38 -2.55 11.68
N LEU A 117 -9.83 -2.34 10.47
CA LEU A 117 -9.43 -3.41 9.56
C LEU A 117 -8.03 -3.94 9.88
N ASP A 118 -7.24 -3.23 10.68
CA ASP A 118 -5.96 -3.64 11.23
C ASP A 118 -6.04 -4.99 11.96
N LYS A 119 -7.19 -5.35 12.53
CA LYS A 119 -7.47 -6.65 13.16
C LYS A 119 -7.26 -7.88 12.25
N TYR A 120 -7.20 -7.67 10.94
CA TYR A 120 -6.93 -8.74 9.96
C TYR A 120 -5.44 -8.94 9.70
N ILE A 121 -4.59 -7.97 10.04
CA ILE A 121 -3.13 -8.09 9.88
C ILE A 121 -2.61 -9.25 10.72
N GLY A 122 -1.77 -10.09 10.12
CA GLY A 122 -1.26 -11.32 10.72
C GLY A 122 -2.19 -12.53 10.59
N LYS A 123 -3.39 -12.37 10.03
CA LYS A 123 -4.30 -13.49 9.72
C LYS A 123 -4.07 -13.99 8.30
N GLU A 124 -4.48 -15.23 8.05
CA GLU A 124 -4.44 -15.83 6.74
C GLU A 124 -5.82 -15.81 6.09
N ILE A 125 -5.90 -15.32 4.84
CA ILE A 125 -7.12 -15.32 4.02
C ILE A 125 -6.77 -15.94 2.67
N ASN A 126 -7.49 -16.98 2.26
CA ASN A 126 -7.23 -17.73 1.03
C ASN A 126 -5.77 -18.24 0.91
N GLY A 127 -5.15 -18.63 2.02
CA GLY A 127 -3.76 -19.11 2.05
C GLY A 127 -2.71 -17.99 1.96
N VAL A 128 -3.12 -16.71 2.06
CA VAL A 128 -2.23 -15.55 2.00
C VAL A 128 -2.23 -14.81 3.33
N LEU A 129 -1.04 -14.56 3.87
CA LEU A 129 -0.87 -13.76 5.09
C LEU A 129 -1.21 -12.31 4.81
N VAL A 130 -2.18 -11.77 5.56
CA VAL A 130 -2.55 -10.35 5.48
C VAL A 130 -1.46 -9.50 6.12
N THR A 131 -0.87 -8.61 5.34
CA THR A 131 0.11 -7.61 5.79
C THR A 131 -0.40 -6.20 5.50
N LEU A 132 0.16 -5.18 6.15
CA LEU A 132 -0.21 -3.79 5.86
C LEU A 132 0.08 -3.42 4.40
N ASN A 133 1.25 -3.79 3.87
CA ASN A 133 1.60 -3.56 2.48
C ASN A 133 0.67 -4.32 1.51
N GLY A 134 0.28 -5.55 1.85
CA GLY A 134 -0.72 -6.32 1.12
C GLY A 134 -2.07 -5.60 1.09
N LEU A 135 -2.52 -5.02 2.22
CA LEU A 135 -3.76 -4.23 2.25
C LEU A 135 -3.68 -2.98 1.36
N VAL A 136 -2.52 -2.29 1.33
CA VAL A 136 -2.32 -1.14 0.42
C VAL A 136 -2.39 -1.60 -1.04
N ALA A 137 -1.73 -2.69 -1.38
CA ALA A 137 -1.74 -3.24 -2.74
C ALA A 137 -3.16 -3.69 -3.17
N VAL A 138 -3.88 -4.41 -2.30
CA VAL A 138 -5.28 -4.81 -2.54
C VAL A 138 -6.20 -3.60 -2.71
N ALA A 139 -6.02 -2.55 -1.91
CA ALA A 139 -6.80 -1.31 -2.04
C ALA A 139 -6.40 -0.51 -3.29
N HIS A 140 -5.16 -0.61 -3.74
CA HIS A 140 -4.72 0.00 -5.00
C HIS A 140 -5.46 -0.63 -6.20
N LEU A 141 -5.56 -1.94 -6.24
CA LEU A 141 -6.28 -2.68 -7.29
C LEU A 141 -7.80 -2.53 -7.17
N GLY A 142 -8.37 -2.82 -6.02
CA GLY A 142 -9.82 -2.97 -5.82
C GLY A 142 -10.52 -1.80 -5.12
N GLY A 143 -9.78 -0.73 -4.81
CA GLY A 143 -10.27 0.39 -3.98
C GLY A 143 -10.42 0.03 -2.50
N LYS A 144 -10.55 1.05 -1.65
CA LYS A 144 -10.71 0.88 -0.19
C LYS A 144 -11.95 0.03 0.18
N ASN A 145 -13.06 0.22 -0.53
CA ASN A 145 -14.28 -0.54 -0.29
C ASN A 145 -14.16 -2.00 -0.76
N GLY A 146 -13.48 -2.26 -1.88
CA GLY A 146 -13.18 -3.61 -2.36
C GLY A 146 -12.30 -4.37 -1.37
N MET A 147 -11.24 -3.74 -0.88
CA MET A 147 -10.40 -4.29 0.19
C MET A 147 -11.21 -4.63 1.46
N ALA A 148 -12.03 -3.70 1.95
CA ALA A 148 -12.84 -3.93 3.15
C ALA A 148 -13.82 -5.10 2.95
N LYS A 149 -14.42 -5.22 1.78
CA LYS A 149 -15.33 -6.32 1.43
C LYS A 149 -14.59 -7.65 1.30
N PHE A 150 -13.41 -7.67 0.71
CA PHE A 150 -12.55 -8.85 0.67
C PHE A 150 -12.25 -9.36 2.09
N LEU A 151 -11.81 -8.50 2.99
CA LEU A 151 -11.50 -8.85 4.37
C LEU A 151 -12.76 -9.35 5.13
N SER A 152 -13.87 -8.61 5.08
CA SER A 152 -15.09 -8.92 5.84
C SER A 152 -15.77 -10.20 5.36
N THR A 153 -15.57 -10.61 4.11
CA THR A 153 -16.09 -11.87 3.55
C THR A 153 -15.11 -13.03 3.64
N ASN A 154 -13.98 -12.83 4.34
CA ASN A 154 -12.90 -13.81 4.44
C ASN A 154 -12.46 -14.32 3.05
N GLY A 155 -12.22 -13.38 2.13
CA GLY A 155 -11.75 -13.66 0.77
C GLY A 155 -12.81 -14.21 -0.20
N LYS A 156 -14.08 -14.36 0.18
CA LYS A 156 -15.15 -14.79 -0.75
C LYS A 156 -15.42 -13.74 -1.84
N TYR A 157 -15.35 -12.46 -1.48
CA TYR A 157 -15.36 -11.38 -2.46
C TYR A 157 -13.93 -11.19 -2.96
N ASN A 158 -13.61 -11.72 -4.11
CA ASN A 158 -12.27 -11.70 -4.73
C ASN A 158 -12.37 -11.40 -6.22
N PRO A 159 -12.80 -10.19 -6.62
CA PRO A 159 -12.92 -9.82 -8.02
C PRO A 159 -11.57 -9.81 -8.71
N ALA A 160 -11.57 -10.06 -10.00
CA ALA A 160 -10.42 -9.90 -10.88
C ALA A 160 -10.52 -8.58 -11.66
N ASP A 161 -9.37 -8.02 -12.01
CA ASP A 161 -9.26 -6.93 -12.98
C ASP A 161 -9.45 -7.45 -14.42
N SER A 162 -9.33 -6.57 -15.42
CA SER A 162 -9.42 -6.91 -16.84
C SER A 162 -8.36 -7.92 -17.32
N ASN A 163 -7.25 -8.06 -16.58
CA ASN A 163 -6.15 -8.98 -16.86
C ASN A 163 -6.30 -10.32 -16.11
N GLY A 164 -7.36 -10.47 -15.29
CA GLY A 164 -7.59 -11.65 -14.48
C GLY A 164 -6.83 -11.68 -13.14
N THR A 165 -6.19 -10.57 -12.74
CA THR A 165 -5.51 -10.45 -11.44
C THR A 165 -6.54 -10.24 -10.34
N THR A 166 -6.58 -11.13 -9.37
CA THR A 166 -7.52 -11.05 -8.23
C THR A 166 -6.88 -10.33 -7.03
N LEU A 167 -7.72 -9.92 -6.06
CA LEU A 167 -7.23 -9.30 -4.82
C LEU A 167 -6.28 -10.23 -4.03
N THR A 168 -6.43 -11.55 -4.16
CA THR A 168 -5.55 -12.54 -3.52
C THR A 168 -4.13 -12.57 -4.13
N ASN A 169 -3.96 -12.09 -5.36
CA ASN A 169 -2.66 -12.08 -6.04
C ASN A 169 -1.70 -10.97 -5.55
N TYR A 170 -2.20 -10.06 -4.73
CA TYR A 170 -1.47 -8.98 -4.09
C TYR A 170 -1.18 -9.28 -2.63
#